data_461303c0915e99a1f8064afc7916c488
#
_entry.id   461303c0915e99a1f8064afc7916c488
#
_cell.length_a   1.000
_cell.length_b   1.000
_cell.length_c   1.000
_cell.angle_alpha   90.00
_cell.angle_beta   90.00
_cell.angle_gamma   90.00
#
_symmetry.space_group_name_H-M   'P 1'
#
loop_
_entity.id
_entity.type
_entity.pdbx_description
1 polymer ?
#
loop_
_entity_poly.entity_id
_entity_poly.type
_entity_poly.pdbx_seq_one_letter_code
_entity_poly.pdbx_strand_id
1 'polypeptide(L)'
;MAADLVEAHPVARTVFDIASSKIGEDLLSICIEGPQSRLNRTEISQPAIFTASMAVLRVLEQSAGPSLLRANATAGLSLGEYSSLVFAGALRFEDALEVVVARGQAMQRACDQVEGTMTTILGLELPAVREAVESGKSAGIVAVANFNSSTQFVISGERTAVARASEAARELGARRTVDLEVAGAYHSPLMAPATQELAPILDRLPISAPKVAFYPNVLARPVTDPEQIRECLLKQVESSVLWEPTISALVAEGLEEVIEPGPGRVIAGLVKQVDRKVTTRSVLGRESVEEILEGTVS
;
A
#
# COMPACT_ATOMS: atom_id res chain seq x y z
N MET A 1 2.16 10.72 -13.16
CA MET A 1 1.74 9.29 -13.13
C MET A 1 0.79 9.03 -14.30
N ALA A 2 0.93 7.90 -14.99
CA ALA A 2 -0.01 7.37 -16.01
C ALA A 2 -0.29 8.21 -17.27
N ALA A 3 0.44 9.28 -17.58
CA ALA A 3 0.19 10.13 -18.75
C ALA A 3 0.23 9.36 -20.08
N ASP A 4 1.33 8.63 -20.30
CA ASP A 4 1.57 7.79 -21.46
C ASP A 4 0.55 6.64 -21.61
N LEU A 5 0.13 6.07 -20.50
CA LEU A 5 -0.87 5.02 -20.45
C LEU A 5 -2.26 5.54 -20.86
N VAL A 6 -2.65 6.70 -20.34
CA VAL A 6 -3.94 7.33 -20.65
C VAL A 6 -3.99 7.85 -22.11
N GLU A 7 -2.86 8.31 -22.64
CA GLU A 7 -2.75 8.70 -24.05
C GLU A 7 -2.92 7.51 -24.99
N ALA A 8 -2.33 6.36 -24.64
CA ALA A 8 -2.33 5.15 -25.46
C ALA A 8 -3.62 4.31 -25.33
N HIS A 9 -4.27 4.32 -24.16
CA HIS A 9 -5.36 3.40 -23.84
C HIS A 9 -6.61 4.11 -23.31
N PRO A 10 -7.70 4.17 -24.10
CA PRO A 10 -8.96 4.83 -23.67
C PRO A 10 -9.54 4.26 -22.36
N VAL A 11 -9.35 2.97 -22.09
CA VAL A 11 -9.80 2.35 -20.84
C VAL A 11 -9.11 2.95 -19.61
N ALA A 12 -7.82 3.28 -19.70
CA ALA A 12 -7.09 3.97 -18.63
C ALA A 12 -7.69 5.36 -18.36
N ARG A 13 -8.04 6.09 -19.42
CA ARG A 13 -8.73 7.38 -19.31
C ARG A 13 -10.05 7.26 -18.56
N THR A 14 -10.88 6.28 -18.92
CA THR A 14 -12.15 6.02 -18.26
C THR A 14 -11.99 5.81 -16.75
N VAL A 15 -10.95 5.09 -16.31
CA VAL A 15 -10.67 4.86 -14.88
C VAL A 15 -10.39 6.19 -14.16
N PHE A 16 -9.59 7.07 -14.77
CA PHE A 16 -9.32 8.40 -14.21
C PHE A 16 -10.55 9.32 -14.24
N ASP A 17 -11.38 9.25 -15.27
CA ASP A 17 -12.61 10.06 -15.36
C ASP A 17 -13.61 9.70 -14.25
N ILE A 18 -13.77 8.40 -13.95
CA ILE A 18 -14.59 7.92 -12.83
C ILE A 18 -14.02 8.43 -11.50
N ALA A 19 -12.70 8.33 -11.30
CA ALA A 19 -12.06 8.78 -10.07
C ALA A 19 -12.18 10.30 -9.90
N SER A 20 -11.96 11.08 -10.96
CA SER A 20 -12.10 12.53 -10.96
C SER A 20 -13.52 12.97 -10.60
N SER A 21 -14.54 12.30 -11.18
CA SER A 21 -15.94 12.55 -10.84
C SER A 21 -16.26 12.27 -9.38
N LYS A 22 -15.68 11.19 -8.80
CA LYS A 22 -15.90 10.82 -7.39
C LYS A 22 -15.24 11.78 -6.42
N ILE A 23 -14.05 12.28 -6.77
CA ILE A 23 -13.26 13.20 -5.92
C ILE A 23 -13.76 14.64 -6.08
N GLY A 24 -14.37 14.99 -7.24
CA GLY A 24 -14.80 16.33 -7.59
C GLY A 24 -13.67 17.24 -8.10
N GLU A 25 -12.52 16.65 -8.47
CA GLU A 25 -11.34 17.34 -9.00
C GLU A 25 -10.76 16.53 -10.16
N ASP A 26 -10.06 17.19 -11.10
CA ASP A 26 -9.35 16.50 -12.19
C ASP A 26 -8.10 15.79 -11.64
N LEU A 27 -8.29 14.54 -11.21
CA LEU A 27 -7.22 13.73 -10.64
C LEU A 27 -6.09 13.47 -11.64
N LEU A 28 -6.41 13.33 -12.93
CA LEU A 28 -5.40 13.10 -13.96
C LEU A 28 -4.48 14.31 -14.10
N SER A 29 -5.02 15.53 -14.22
CA SER A 29 -4.21 16.75 -14.24
C SER A 29 -3.33 16.87 -12.99
N ILE A 30 -3.86 16.58 -11.80
CA ILE A 30 -3.06 16.59 -10.57
C ILE A 30 -1.90 15.56 -10.65
N CYS A 31 -2.15 14.38 -11.20
CA CYS A 31 -1.13 13.35 -11.36
C CYS A 31 -0.03 13.70 -12.36
N ILE A 32 -0.33 14.51 -13.39
CA ILE A 32 0.57 14.88 -14.48
C ILE A 32 1.30 16.18 -14.19
N GLU A 33 0.54 17.21 -13.81
CA GLU A 33 0.99 18.59 -13.72
C GLU A 33 1.32 19.02 -12.28
N GLY A 34 0.80 18.30 -11.28
CA GLY A 34 0.99 18.64 -9.87
C GLY A 34 0.04 19.74 -9.38
N PRO A 35 0.46 20.57 -8.42
CA PRO A 35 1.79 20.62 -7.82
C PRO A 35 2.09 19.40 -6.91
N GLN A 36 3.35 19.04 -6.74
CA GLN A 36 3.76 17.90 -5.92
C GLN A 36 3.25 18.00 -4.47
N SER A 37 3.20 19.18 -3.90
CA SER A 37 2.64 19.42 -2.56
C SER A 37 1.18 19.01 -2.45
N ARG A 38 0.38 19.19 -3.52
CA ARG A 38 -1.01 18.73 -3.58
C ARG A 38 -1.07 17.19 -3.67
N LEU A 39 -0.25 16.62 -4.53
CA LEU A 39 -0.19 15.17 -4.73
C LEU A 39 0.30 14.42 -3.49
N ASN A 40 1.15 15.04 -2.66
CA ASN A 40 1.64 14.46 -1.42
C ASN A 40 0.61 14.44 -0.26
N ARG A 41 -0.49 15.20 -0.38
CA ARG A 41 -1.57 15.11 0.62
C ARG A 41 -2.23 13.74 0.54
N THR A 42 -2.44 13.13 1.70
CA THR A 42 -2.96 11.74 1.83
C THR A 42 -4.33 11.57 1.15
N GLU A 43 -5.18 12.57 1.23
CA GLU A 43 -6.51 12.61 0.60
C GLU A 43 -6.47 12.58 -0.93
N ILE A 44 -5.34 12.96 -1.54
CA ILE A 44 -5.12 12.94 -2.99
C ILE A 44 -4.20 11.79 -3.39
N SER A 45 -3.11 11.56 -2.67
CA SER A 45 -2.13 10.52 -3.03
C SER A 45 -2.74 9.12 -3.04
N GLN A 46 -3.60 8.79 -2.07
CA GLN A 46 -4.23 7.47 -2.02
C GLN A 46 -5.15 7.21 -3.22
N PRO A 47 -6.16 8.05 -3.54
CA PRO A 47 -6.94 7.87 -4.74
C PRO A 47 -6.10 7.89 -6.02
N ALA A 48 -5.06 8.72 -6.10
CA ALA A 48 -4.19 8.81 -7.27
C ALA A 48 -3.42 7.51 -7.53
N ILE A 49 -2.78 6.95 -6.50
CA ILE A 49 -2.05 5.69 -6.60
C ILE A 49 -2.99 4.53 -6.90
N PHE A 50 -4.14 4.45 -6.20
CA PHE A 50 -5.16 3.43 -6.45
C PHE A 50 -5.67 3.49 -7.89
N THR A 51 -6.06 4.67 -8.38
CA THR A 51 -6.57 4.88 -9.74
C THR A 51 -5.53 4.52 -10.79
N ALA A 52 -4.27 4.93 -10.60
CA ALA A 52 -3.19 4.58 -11.51
C ALA A 52 -2.94 3.07 -11.57
N SER A 53 -2.95 2.38 -10.42
CA SER A 53 -2.81 0.91 -10.37
C SER A 53 -3.98 0.21 -11.06
N MET A 54 -5.21 0.69 -10.86
CA MET A 54 -6.39 0.15 -11.52
C MET A 54 -6.41 0.42 -13.03
N ALA A 55 -5.91 1.59 -13.48
CA ALA A 55 -5.76 1.89 -14.89
C ALA A 55 -4.80 0.90 -15.58
N VAL A 56 -3.66 0.60 -14.95
CA VAL A 56 -2.72 -0.44 -15.45
C VAL A 56 -3.41 -1.80 -15.52
N LEU A 57 -4.08 -2.23 -14.46
CA LEU A 57 -4.79 -3.52 -14.43
C LEU A 57 -5.86 -3.62 -15.53
N ARG A 58 -6.65 -2.57 -15.76
CA ARG A 58 -7.67 -2.54 -16.82
C ARG A 58 -7.07 -2.62 -18.22
N VAL A 59 -5.92 -1.97 -18.45
CA VAL A 59 -5.22 -2.07 -19.73
C VAL A 59 -4.71 -3.50 -19.95
N LEU A 60 -4.11 -4.12 -18.94
CA LEU A 60 -3.65 -5.51 -19.03
C LEU A 60 -4.80 -6.50 -19.27
N GLU A 61 -5.92 -6.36 -18.54
CA GLU A 61 -7.14 -7.17 -18.72
C GLU A 61 -7.70 -7.05 -20.15
N GLN A 62 -7.76 -5.84 -20.69
CA GLN A 62 -8.29 -5.58 -22.03
C GLN A 62 -7.37 -6.10 -23.14
N SER A 63 -6.05 -5.96 -22.96
CA SER A 63 -5.08 -6.26 -24.01
C SER A 63 -4.73 -7.75 -24.12
N ALA A 64 -4.67 -8.45 -23.00
CA ALA A 64 -4.22 -9.85 -22.95
C ALA A 64 -5.34 -10.84 -22.57
N GLY A 65 -6.49 -10.32 -22.21
CA GLY A 65 -7.58 -11.12 -21.69
C GLY A 65 -7.31 -11.69 -20.28
N PRO A 66 -8.27 -12.41 -19.69
CA PRO A 66 -8.19 -12.88 -18.32
C PRO A 66 -7.12 -13.97 -18.08
N SER A 67 -6.50 -14.50 -19.14
CA SER A 67 -5.47 -15.54 -19.03
C SER A 67 -4.13 -15.01 -18.57
N LEU A 68 -3.79 -13.76 -18.89
CA LEU A 68 -2.51 -13.15 -18.50
C LEU A 68 -2.41 -12.88 -17.01
N LEU A 69 -3.56 -12.57 -16.38
CA LEU A 69 -3.63 -12.20 -14.97
C LEU A 69 -4.04 -13.40 -14.09
N ARG A 70 -3.65 -14.62 -14.45
CA ARG A 70 -3.86 -15.80 -13.61
C ARG A 70 -2.89 -15.79 -12.44
N ALA A 71 -3.21 -15.01 -11.42
CA ALA A 71 -2.52 -15.07 -10.14
C ALA A 71 -3.16 -16.11 -9.23
N ASN A 72 -2.35 -16.79 -8.42
CA ASN A 72 -2.82 -17.70 -7.37
C ASN A 72 -3.13 -16.94 -6.08
N ALA A 73 -2.44 -15.81 -5.88
CA ALA A 73 -2.58 -14.98 -4.70
C ALA A 73 -2.46 -13.49 -5.06
N THR A 74 -2.96 -12.66 -4.16
CA THR A 74 -2.81 -11.21 -4.22
C THR A 74 -2.55 -10.64 -2.83
N ALA A 75 -1.68 -9.65 -2.76
CA ALA A 75 -1.36 -8.89 -1.57
C ALA A 75 -1.08 -7.44 -1.97
N GLY A 76 -1.22 -6.52 -1.03
CA GLY A 76 -0.91 -5.11 -1.29
C GLY A 76 -0.40 -4.43 -0.02
N LEU A 77 0.60 -3.57 -0.16
CA LEU A 77 1.12 -2.81 0.97
C LEU A 77 0.15 -1.67 1.30
N SER A 78 -0.44 -1.69 2.50
CA SER A 78 -1.35 -0.66 3.00
C SER A 78 -2.49 -0.35 2.01
N LEU A 79 -2.42 0.76 1.29
CA LEU A 79 -3.38 1.13 0.23
C LEU A 79 -3.57 0.03 -0.82
N GLY A 80 -2.52 -0.70 -1.13
CA GLY A 80 -2.53 -1.76 -2.14
C GLY A 80 -3.51 -2.90 -1.83
N GLU A 81 -3.97 -3.08 -0.59
CA GLU A 81 -5.01 -4.07 -0.26
C GLU A 81 -6.31 -3.82 -1.03
N TYR A 82 -6.69 -2.56 -1.24
CA TYR A 82 -7.90 -2.21 -2.00
C TYR A 82 -7.76 -2.59 -3.48
N SER A 83 -6.59 -2.32 -4.08
CA SER A 83 -6.29 -2.78 -5.46
C SER A 83 -6.30 -4.31 -5.55
N SER A 84 -5.73 -4.99 -4.55
CA SER A 84 -5.71 -6.45 -4.43
C SER A 84 -7.12 -7.04 -4.34
N LEU A 85 -7.99 -6.45 -3.54
CA LEU A 85 -9.38 -6.90 -3.39
C LEU A 85 -10.22 -6.66 -4.65
N VAL A 86 -9.98 -5.57 -5.39
CA VAL A 86 -10.63 -5.36 -6.69
C VAL A 86 -10.12 -6.39 -7.70
N PHE A 87 -8.82 -6.63 -7.77
CA PHE A 87 -8.24 -7.67 -8.62
C PHE A 87 -8.78 -9.07 -8.28
N ALA A 88 -8.88 -9.41 -7.00
CA ALA A 88 -9.46 -10.67 -6.54
C ALA A 88 -10.98 -10.80 -6.77
N GLY A 89 -11.64 -9.75 -7.26
CA GLY A 89 -13.11 -9.72 -7.47
C GLY A 89 -13.90 -9.67 -6.16
N ALA A 90 -13.27 -9.35 -5.05
CA ALA A 90 -13.92 -9.18 -3.75
C ALA A 90 -14.58 -7.80 -3.61
N LEU A 91 -14.08 -6.78 -4.30
CA LEU A 91 -14.64 -5.43 -4.37
C LEU A 91 -14.84 -5.01 -5.83
N ARG A 92 -15.86 -4.18 -6.06
CA ARG A 92 -15.97 -3.42 -7.32
C ARG A 92 -15.03 -2.22 -7.24
N PHE A 93 -14.57 -1.74 -8.41
CA PHE A 93 -13.67 -0.57 -8.48
C PHE A 93 -14.30 0.67 -7.83
N GLU A 94 -15.56 0.95 -8.14
CA GLU A 94 -16.26 2.15 -7.64
C GLU A 94 -16.45 2.13 -6.12
N ASP A 95 -16.76 0.94 -5.57
CA ASP A 95 -16.93 0.75 -4.12
C ASP A 95 -15.59 0.89 -3.38
N ALA A 96 -14.52 0.29 -3.92
CA ALA A 96 -13.17 0.44 -3.39
C ALA A 96 -12.67 1.90 -3.47
N LEU A 97 -12.93 2.60 -4.58
CA LEU A 97 -12.58 4.00 -4.75
C LEU A 97 -13.25 4.89 -3.70
N GLU A 98 -14.54 4.64 -3.39
CA GLU A 98 -15.26 5.37 -2.35
C GLU A 98 -14.57 5.24 -0.98
N VAL A 99 -14.22 4.01 -0.62
CA VAL A 99 -13.50 3.77 0.65
C VAL A 99 -12.11 4.38 0.64
N VAL A 100 -11.37 4.28 -0.48
CA VAL A 100 -10.02 4.85 -0.61
C VAL A 100 -10.04 6.37 -0.47
N VAL A 101 -11.03 7.05 -1.05
CA VAL A 101 -11.23 8.51 -0.89
C VAL A 101 -11.50 8.84 0.57
N ALA A 102 -12.44 8.14 1.20
CA ALA A 102 -12.78 8.35 2.62
C ALA A 102 -11.58 8.05 3.54
N ARG A 103 -10.82 6.98 3.25
CA ARG A 103 -9.59 6.61 3.97
C ARG A 103 -8.53 7.70 3.87
N GLY A 104 -8.25 8.20 2.67
CA GLY A 104 -7.30 9.29 2.47
C GLY A 104 -7.67 10.54 3.26
N GLN A 105 -8.95 10.91 3.26
CA GLN A 105 -9.47 12.06 4.00
C GLN A 105 -9.41 11.85 5.51
N ALA A 106 -9.84 10.70 6.02
CA ALA A 106 -9.82 10.39 7.45
C ALA A 106 -8.38 10.35 8.00
N MET A 107 -7.45 9.70 7.27
CA MET A 107 -6.04 9.66 7.63
C MET A 107 -5.39 11.04 7.57
N GLN A 108 -5.75 11.90 6.59
CA GLN A 108 -5.25 13.27 6.54
C GLN A 108 -5.74 14.07 7.76
N ARG A 109 -7.03 13.97 8.12
CA ARG A 109 -7.54 14.63 9.33
C ARG A 109 -6.84 14.15 10.61
N ALA A 110 -6.53 12.87 10.72
CA ALA A 110 -5.76 12.35 11.84
C ALA A 110 -4.33 12.92 11.87
N CYS A 111 -3.68 13.05 10.71
CA CYS A 111 -2.37 13.69 10.60
C CYS A 111 -2.39 15.18 10.97
N ASP A 112 -3.48 15.89 10.65
CA ASP A 112 -3.63 17.32 10.97
C ASP A 112 -3.86 17.58 12.47
N GLN A 113 -4.24 16.54 13.25
CA GLN A 113 -4.48 16.64 14.70
C GLN A 113 -3.21 16.48 15.54
N VAL A 114 -2.28 15.65 15.09
CA VAL A 114 -1.04 15.33 15.83
C VAL A 114 0.15 15.36 14.89
N GLU A 115 1.19 16.07 15.28
CA GLU A 115 2.45 16.12 14.52
C GLU A 115 3.17 14.78 14.59
N GLY A 116 2.88 13.94 13.62
CA GLY A 116 3.45 12.60 13.49
C GLY A 116 4.46 12.49 12.36
N THR A 117 5.23 11.41 12.38
CA THR A 117 6.20 11.07 11.32
C THR A 117 6.46 9.57 11.27
N MET A 118 7.19 9.16 10.22
CA MET A 118 7.67 7.79 10.07
C MET A 118 9.16 7.79 9.71
N THR A 119 9.89 6.81 10.22
CA THR A 119 11.32 6.61 9.92
C THR A 119 11.60 5.15 9.60
N THR A 120 12.31 4.90 8.52
CA THR A 120 12.83 3.57 8.20
C THR A 120 14.13 3.31 8.97
N ILE A 121 14.20 2.18 9.67
CA ILE A 121 15.39 1.65 10.31
C ILE A 121 15.95 0.52 9.43
N LEU A 122 17.24 0.61 9.09
CA LEU A 122 17.94 -0.34 8.24
C LEU A 122 19.09 -1.00 8.99
N GLY A 123 19.22 -2.32 8.88
CA GLY A 123 20.36 -3.08 9.37
C GLY A 123 20.23 -3.55 10.82
N LEU A 124 19.05 -3.47 11.43
CA LEU A 124 18.75 -4.07 12.73
C LEU A 124 17.77 -5.23 12.59
N GLU A 125 17.89 -6.21 13.42
CA GLU A 125 16.90 -7.26 13.63
C GLU A 125 15.77 -6.79 14.55
N LEU A 126 14.60 -7.44 14.49
CA LEU A 126 13.40 -7.05 15.21
C LEU A 126 13.59 -6.85 16.73
N PRO A 127 14.34 -7.68 17.49
CA PRO A 127 14.55 -7.46 18.92
C PRO A 127 15.16 -6.09 19.24
N ALA A 128 16.20 -5.68 18.49
CA ALA A 128 16.85 -4.39 18.66
C ALA A 128 15.93 -3.22 18.22
N VAL A 129 15.11 -3.40 17.17
CA VAL A 129 14.13 -2.39 16.78
C VAL A 129 13.05 -2.21 17.86
N ARG A 130 12.61 -3.30 18.49
CA ARG A 130 11.66 -3.22 19.62
C ARG A 130 12.25 -2.50 20.83
N GLU A 131 13.52 -2.73 21.14
CA GLU A 131 14.24 -2.02 22.21
C GLU A 131 14.33 -0.51 21.90
N ALA A 132 14.66 -0.15 20.65
CA ALA A 132 14.67 1.24 20.22
C ALA A 132 13.29 1.90 20.34
N VAL A 133 12.23 1.20 19.92
CA VAL A 133 10.84 1.68 20.08
C VAL A 133 10.47 1.85 21.55
N GLU A 134 10.85 0.92 22.41
CA GLU A 134 10.58 1.03 23.86
C GLU A 134 11.28 2.26 24.48
N SER A 135 12.51 2.54 24.07
CA SER A 135 13.21 3.78 24.45
C SER A 135 12.44 5.03 24.00
N GLY A 136 11.88 5.00 22.76
CA GLY A 136 11.11 6.09 22.18
C GLY A 136 9.80 6.38 22.92
N LYS A 137 9.15 5.38 23.51
CA LYS A 137 7.89 5.54 24.27
C LYS A 137 8.00 6.47 25.46
N SER A 138 9.20 6.69 25.98
CA SER A 138 9.45 7.68 27.03
C SER A 138 9.18 9.13 26.58
N ALA A 139 9.15 9.38 25.26
CA ALA A 139 8.96 10.71 24.67
C ALA A 139 7.60 10.87 23.94
N GLY A 140 6.73 9.83 23.96
CA GLY A 140 5.42 9.86 23.35
C GLY A 140 5.04 8.54 22.66
N ILE A 141 4.03 8.57 21.81
CA ILE A 141 3.52 7.39 21.09
C ILE A 141 4.46 7.06 19.92
N VAL A 142 4.98 5.83 19.89
CA VAL A 142 5.73 5.26 18.76
C VAL A 142 5.50 3.75 18.70
N ALA A 143 5.41 3.23 17.47
CA ALA A 143 5.22 1.80 17.22
C ALA A 143 6.02 1.36 15.97
N VAL A 144 6.21 0.05 15.81
CA VAL A 144 6.68 -0.52 14.54
C VAL A 144 5.49 -0.55 13.57
N ALA A 145 5.57 0.24 12.50
CA ALA A 145 4.51 0.37 11.50
C ALA A 145 4.61 -0.66 10.37
N ASN A 146 5.84 -0.95 9.89
CA ASN A 146 6.04 -1.93 8.83
C ASN A 146 7.17 -2.91 9.16
N PHE A 147 6.91 -4.16 8.89
CA PHE A 147 7.88 -5.26 8.87
C PHE A 147 8.20 -5.54 7.40
N ASN A 148 9.19 -4.82 6.84
CA ASN A 148 9.46 -4.84 5.40
C ASN A 148 10.43 -5.96 4.97
N SER A 149 11.42 -6.26 5.81
CA SER A 149 12.32 -7.40 5.68
C SER A 149 12.90 -7.75 7.05
N SER A 150 13.71 -8.82 7.15
CA SER A 150 14.37 -9.23 8.39
C SER A 150 15.25 -8.13 9.04
N THR A 151 15.65 -7.10 8.27
CA THR A 151 16.52 -6.00 8.71
C THR A 151 16.05 -4.62 8.24
N GLN A 152 14.82 -4.51 7.76
CA GLN A 152 14.21 -3.24 7.38
C GLN A 152 12.83 -3.10 8.03
N PHE A 153 12.72 -2.13 8.93
CA PHE A 153 11.49 -1.82 9.63
C PHE A 153 11.16 -0.33 9.50
N VAL A 154 9.88 0.00 9.57
CA VAL A 154 9.44 1.39 9.66
C VAL A 154 8.83 1.60 11.05
N ILE A 155 9.27 2.63 11.74
CA ILE A 155 8.66 3.11 12.97
C ILE A 155 7.81 4.33 12.69
N SER A 156 6.71 4.50 13.43
CA SER A 156 5.71 5.53 13.22
C SER A 156 5.16 6.02 14.56
N GLY A 157 4.94 7.32 14.69
CA GLY A 157 4.47 7.91 15.94
C GLY A 157 4.64 9.42 15.99
N GLU A 158 4.57 9.96 17.20
CA GLU A 158 4.86 11.37 17.44
C GLU A 158 6.32 11.69 17.08
N ARG A 159 6.55 12.86 16.50
CA ARG A 159 7.87 13.26 16.01
C ARG A 159 8.98 13.11 17.06
N THR A 160 8.72 13.52 18.30
CA THR A 160 9.67 13.41 19.42
C THR A 160 9.97 11.95 19.78
N ALA A 161 8.95 11.10 19.82
CA ALA A 161 9.09 9.69 20.14
C ALA A 161 9.82 8.91 19.03
N VAL A 162 9.51 9.19 17.77
CA VAL A 162 10.21 8.61 16.61
C VAL A 162 11.66 9.07 16.55
N ALA A 163 11.95 10.34 16.84
CA ALA A 163 13.33 10.85 16.90
C ALA A 163 14.14 10.13 17.98
N ARG A 164 13.58 9.97 19.20
CA ARG A 164 14.23 9.24 20.29
C ARG A 164 14.44 7.76 19.95
N ALA A 165 13.44 7.09 19.36
CA ALA A 165 13.59 5.71 18.90
C ALA A 165 14.66 5.58 17.81
N SER A 166 14.74 6.55 16.89
CA SER A 166 15.75 6.56 15.82
C SER A 166 17.17 6.75 16.36
N GLU A 167 17.34 7.55 17.43
CA GLU A 167 18.61 7.71 18.13
C GLU A 167 19.03 6.40 18.79
N ALA A 168 18.13 5.78 19.57
CA ALA A 168 18.37 4.50 20.20
C ALA A 168 18.68 3.39 19.16
N ALA A 169 18.00 3.39 18.01
CA ALA A 169 18.32 2.46 16.94
C ALA A 169 19.76 2.62 16.41
N ARG A 170 20.27 3.86 16.30
CA ARG A 170 21.67 4.10 15.90
C ARG A 170 22.65 3.63 16.96
N GLU A 171 22.34 3.85 18.24
CA GLU A 171 23.15 3.37 19.38
C GLU A 171 23.21 1.82 19.40
N LEU A 172 22.11 1.15 19.01
CA LEU A 172 22.01 -0.31 18.87
C LEU A 172 22.65 -0.85 17.58
N GLY A 173 23.25 0.00 16.75
CA GLY A 173 23.98 -0.40 15.56
C GLY A 173 23.19 -0.38 14.26
N ALA A 174 22.09 0.36 14.18
CA ALA A 174 21.40 0.56 12.91
C ALA A 174 22.35 1.13 11.86
N ARG A 175 22.42 0.49 10.70
CA ARG A 175 23.24 0.96 9.59
C ARG A 175 22.81 2.34 9.10
N ARG A 176 21.50 2.61 9.11
CA ARG A 176 20.91 3.88 8.70
C ARG A 176 19.50 4.02 9.25
N THR A 177 19.11 5.25 9.59
CA THR A 177 17.73 5.68 9.79
C THR A 177 17.38 6.70 8.71
N VAL A 178 16.21 6.59 8.09
CA VAL A 178 15.77 7.46 6.98
C VAL A 178 14.37 7.94 7.28
N ASP A 179 14.21 9.24 7.46
CA ASP A 179 12.90 9.84 7.63
C ASP A 179 12.11 9.78 6.31
N LEU A 180 10.84 9.46 6.42
CA LEU A 180 9.96 9.37 5.26
C LEU A 180 9.22 10.69 5.04
N GLU A 181 9.08 11.09 3.79
CA GLU A 181 8.28 12.26 3.39
C GLU A 181 6.79 11.89 3.40
N VAL A 182 6.18 11.81 4.58
CA VAL A 182 4.78 11.45 4.80
C VAL A 182 4.06 12.52 5.60
N ALA A 183 2.73 12.59 5.48
CA ALA A 183 1.92 13.59 6.17
C ALA A 183 1.80 13.31 7.68
N GLY A 184 2.02 12.08 8.14
CA GLY A 184 1.86 11.76 9.55
C GLY A 184 2.22 10.31 9.93
N ALA A 185 1.74 9.88 11.09
CA ALA A 185 2.11 8.63 11.74
C ALA A 185 1.19 7.47 11.34
N TYR A 186 1.24 7.03 10.08
CA TYR A 186 0.44 5.90 9.61
C TYR A 186 0.80 4.60 10.33
N HIS A 187 -0.17 3.70 10.43
CA HIS A 187 0.00 2.37 11.06
C HIS A 187 0.49 2.44 12.51
N SER A 188 0.00 3.44 13.23
CA SER A 188 0.26 3.65 14.66
C SER A 188 -1.06 3.95 15.40
N PRO A 189 -1.07 3.92 16.74
CA PRO A 189 -2.25 4.29 17.52
C PRO A 189 -2.78 5.72 17.25
N LEU A 190 -1.96 6.60 16.68
CA LEU A 190 -2.38 7.95 16.28
C LEU A 190 -3.40 7.96 15.12
N MET A 191 -3.58 6.83 14.44
CA MET A 191 -4.59 6.66 13.39
C MET A 191 -5.96 6.21 13.92
N ALA A 192 -6.14 6.01 15.23
CA ALA A 192 -7.43 5.61 15.81
C ALA A 192 -8.63 6.51 15.41
N PRO A 193 -8.50 7.85 15.30
CA PRO A 193 -9.58 8.68 14.77
C PRO A 193 -9.97 8.31 13.32
N ALA A 194 -9.01 7.99 12.47
CA ALA A 194 -9.28 7.56 11.10
C ALA A 194 -10.01 6.21 11.06
N THR A 195 -9.64 5.26 11.93
CA THR A 195 -10.34 3.98 12.08
C THR A 195 -11.80 4.19 12.47
N GLN A 196 -12.09 5.08 13.42
CA GLN A 196 -13.46 5.39 13.86
C GLN A 196 -14.30 6.00 12.72
N GLU A 197 -13.73 6.88 11.91
CA GLU A 197 -14.42 7.46 10.75
C GLU A 197 -14.68 6.44 9.63
N LEU A 198 -13.77 5.48 9.44
CA LEU A 198 -13.88 4.46 8.41
C LEU A 198 -14.83 3.32 8.77
N ALA A 199 -15.01 3.03 10.06
CA ALA A 199 -15.84 1.92 10.51
C ALA A 199 -17.25 1.90 9.86
N PRO A 200 -18.06 2.98 9.92
CA PRO A 200 -19.40 2.97 9.32
C PRO A 200 -19.42 2.90 7.79
N ILE A 201 -18.29 3.20 7.14
CA ILE A 201 -18.15 3.09 5.68
C ILE A 201 -17.84 1.63 5.32
N LEU A 202 -16.89 1.03 6.03
CA LEU A 202 -16.53 -0.37 5.86
C LEU A 202 -17.70 -1.32 6.20
N ASP A 203 -18.51 -1.01 7.22
CA ASP A 203 -19.69 -1.79 7.60
C ASP A 203 -20.70 -1.94 6.44
N ARG A 204 -20.81 -0.93 5.60
CA ARG A 204 -21.73 -0.91 4.44
C ARG A 204 -21.08 -1.35 3.14
N LEU A 205 -19.75 -1.55 3.13
CA LEU A 205 -19.02 -1.95 1.93
C LEU A 205 -19.44 -3.37 1.51
N PRO A 206 -19.93 -3.55 0.26
CA PRO A 206 -20.26 -4.88 -0.23
C PRO A 206 -18.96 -5.65 -0.56
N ILE A 207 -18.58 -6.56 0.32
CA ILE A 207 -17.40 -7.42 0.13
C ILE A 207 -17.89 -8.80 -0.25
N SER A 208 -17.32 -9.37 -1.32
CA SER A 208 -17.53 -10.75 -1.75
C SER A 208 -16.31 -11.61 -1.40
N ALA A 209 -16.48 -12.92 -1.40
CA ALA A 209 -15.34 -13.83 -1.27
C ALA A 209 -14.36 -13.64 -2.46
N PRO A 210 -13.06 -13.46 -2.22
CA PRO A 210 -12.07 -13.30 -3.26
C PRO A 210 -11.92 -14.57 -4.10
N LYS A 211 -11.69 -14.41 -5.40
CA LYS A 211 -11.52 -15.51 -6.37
C LYS A 211 -10.10 -16.09 -6.36
N VAL A 212 -9.15 -15.36 -5.77
CA VAL A 212 -7.75 -15.77 -5.56
C VAL A 212 -7.39 -15.50 -4.11
N ALA A 213 -6.36 -16.17 -3.58
CA ALA A 213 -5.96 -16.01 -2.19
C ALA A 213 -5.57 -14.55 -1.90
N PHE A 214 -6.25 -13.90 -0.97
CA PHE A 214 -5.94 -12.54 -0.51
C PHE A 214 -5.20 -12.58 0.82
N TYR A 215 -4.06 -11.90 0.90
CA TYR A 215 -3.22 -11.82 2.09
C TYR A 215 -3.31 -10.42 2.72
N PRO A 216 -4.08 -10.24 3.81
CA PRO A 216 -4.17 -8.95 4.49
C PRO A 216 -2.91 -8.63 5.29
N ASN A 217 -2.58 -7.34 5.39
CA ASN A 217 -1.38 -6.82 6.04
C ASN A 217 -1.27 -7.21 7.52
N VAL A 218 -2.41 -7.38 8.19
CA VAL A 218 -2.45 -7.62 9.65
C VAL A 218 -2.37 -9.10 10.04
N LEU A 219 -2.42 -10.04 9.09
CA LEU A 219 -2.48 -11.48 9.40
C LEU A 219 -1.38 -12.32 8.74
N ALA A 220 -0.77 -11.87 7.66
CA ALA A 220 0.25 -12.61 6.89
C ALA A 220 -0.16 -14.06 6.52
N ARG A 221 -1.45 -14.30 6.28
CA ARG A 221 -2.03 -15.56 5.85
C ARG A 221 -3.26 -15.30 4.99
N PRO A 222 -3.68 -16.23 4.10
CA PRO A 222 -4.81 -15.98 3.23
C PRO A 222 -6.13 -15.87 4.01
N VAL A 223 -7.02 -15.00 3.51
CA VAL A 223 -8.37 -14.80 4.01
C VAL A 223 -9.35 -14.83 2.84
N THR A 224 -10.44 -15.56 3.01
CA THR A 224 -11.52 -15.69 2.02
C THR A 224 -12.88 -15.23 2.54
N ASP A 225 -13.04 -15.15 3.86
CA ASP A 225 -14.29 -14.72 4.50
C ASP A 225 -14.46 -13.20 4.39
N PRO A 226 -15.56 -12.68 3.81
CA PRO A 226 -15.81 -11.25 3.65
C PRO A 226 -15.81 -10.46 4.97
N GLU A 227 -16.36 -11.03 6.04
CA GLU A 227 -16.38 -10.35 7.34
C GLU A 227 -14.98 -10.26 7.96
N GLN A 228 -14.17 -11.31 7.81
CA GLN A 228 -12.77 -11.26 8.23
C GLN A 228 -11.96 -10.26 7.39
N ILE A 229 -12.25 -10.14 6.08
CA ILE A 229 -11.62 -9.11 5.23
C ILE A 229 -11.97 -7.70 5.75
N ARG A 230 -13.25 -7.45 6.06
CA ARG A 230 -13.73 -6.19 6.63
C ARG A 230 -12.99 -5.83 7.93
N GLU A 231 -12.89 -6.78 8.85
CA GLU A 231 -12.14 -6.59 10.09
C GLU A 231 -10.66 -6.29 9.85
N CYS A 232 -10.03 -6.98 8.89
CA CYS A 232 -8.63 -6.73 8.54
C CYS A 232 -8.43 -5.32 7.99
N LEU A 233 -9.29 -4.85 7.08
CA LEU A 233 -9.24 -3.49 6.53
C LEU A 233 -9.40 -2.41 7.61
N LEU A 234 -10.29 -2.64 8.57
CA LEU A 234 -10.49 -1.71 9.68
C LEU A 234 -9.26 -1.67 10.59
N LYS A 235 -8.75 -2.83 10.99
CA LYS A 235 -7.57 -2.94 11.87
C LYS A 235 -6.29 -2.42 11.21
N GLN A 236 -6.17 -2.54 9.88
CA GLN A 236 -4.98 -2.18 9.12
C GLN A 236 -4.54 -0.73 9.36
N VAL A 237 -5.48 0.20 9.51
CA VAL A 237 -5.20 1.65 9.54
C VAL A 237 -4.29 2.05 10.70
N GLU A 238 -4.44 1.40 11.86
CA GLU A 238 -3.69 1.66 13.08
C GLU A 238 -2.73 0.50 13.48
N SER A 239 -2.67 -0.56 12.66
CA SER A 239 -1.86 -1.74 12.94
C SER A 239 -0.67 -1.86 12.01
N SER A 240 0.32 -2.62 12.44
CA SER A 240 1.51 -2.90 11.65
C SER A 240 1.21 -3.65 10.36
N VAL A 241 1.91 -3.30 9.30
CA VAL A 241 1.93 -4.00 8.02
C VAL A 241 2.96 -5.14 8.10
N LEU A 242 2.50 -6.38 8.08
CA LEU A 242 3.31 -7.60 8.16
C LEU A 242 3.78 -8.03 6.75
N TRP A 243 4.55 -7.16 6.06
CA TRP A 243 4.92 -7.40 4.66
C TRP A 243 5.88 -8.58 4.51
N GLU A 244 7.00 -8.57 5.24
CA GLU A 244 7.97 -9.68 5.22
C GLU A 244 7.32 -11.02 5.60
N PRO A 245 6.53 -11.15 6.67
CA PRO A 245 5.82 -12.39 6.96
C PRO A 245 4.86 -12.82 5.83
N THR A 246 4.20 -11.87 5.16
CA THR A 246 3.32 -12.16 4.02
C THR A 246 4.10 -12.73 2.83
N ILE A 247 5.22 -12.10 2.45
CA ILE A 247 6.03 -12.58 1.34
C ILE A 247 6.69 -13.92 1.69
N SER A 248 7.15 -14.11 2.93
CA SER A 248 7.72 -15.38 3.40
C SER A 248 6.68 -16.51 3.34
N ALA A 249 5.43 -16.26 3.70
CA ALA A 249 4.35 -17.24 3.57
C ALA A 249 4.10 -17.60 2.10
N LEU A 250 4.04 -16.61 1.21
CA LEU A 250 3.86 -16.83 -0.24
C LEU A 250 5.04 -17.60 -0.84
N VAL A 251 6.27 -17.31 -0.44
CA VAL A 251 7.46 -18.04 -0.89
C VAL A 251 7.40 -19.51 -0.43
N ALA A 252 6.95 -19.77 0.79
CA ALA A 252 6.76 -21.12 1.30
C ALA A 252 5.67 -21.90 0.52
N GLU A 253 4.71 -21.19 -0.08
CA GLU A 253 3.67 -21.75 -0.95
C GLU A 253 4.09 -21.83 -2.44
N GLY A 254 5.34 -21.47 -2.77
CA GLY A 254 5.91 -21.60 -4.10
C GLY A 254 5.79 -20.34 -4.97
N LEU A 255 5.85 -19.15 -4.37
CA LEU A 255 5.88 -17.89 -5.13
C LEU A 255 7.12 -17.81 -6.02
N GLU A 256 6.92 -17.75 -7.34
CA GLU A 256 7.97 -17.63 -8.35
C GLU A 256 8.05 -16.23 -8.95
N GLU A 257 6.91 -15.58 -9.14
CA GLU A 257 6.80 -14.27 -9.81
C GLU A 257 5.80 -13.35 -9.12
N VAL A 258 6.13 -12.06 -9.10
CA VAL A 258 5.27 -10.96 -8.66
C VAL A 258 5.14 -9.93 -9.77
N ILE A 259 3.91 -9.54 -10.09
CA ILE A 259 3.59 -8.39 -10.94
C ILE A 259 3.09 -7.27 -10.03
N GLU A 260 3.74 -6.10 -10.09
CA GLU A 260 3.40 -4.90 -9.34
C GLU A 260 2.79 -3.86 -10.30
N PRO A 261 1.45 -3.75 -10.41
CA PRO A 261 0.80 -2.74 -11.23
C PRO A 261 0.69 -1.41 -10.49
N GLY A 262 1.09 -0.33 -11.15
CA GLY A 262 0.93 1.02 -10.61
C GLY A 262 2.23 1.81 -10.46
N PRO A 263 2.18 3.03 -9.89
CA PRO A 263 3.32 3.91 -9.82
C PRO A 263 4.35 3.46 -8.78
N GLY A 264 5.60 3.41 -9.17
CA GLY A 264 6.74 3.04 -8.31
C GLY A 264 7.21 1.60 -8.51
N ARG A 265 8.23 1.23 -7.73
CA ARG A 265 8.85 -0.11 -7.72
C ARG A 265 9.12 -0.55 -6.27
N VAL A 266 8.25 -0.17 -5.36
CA VAL A 266 8.45 -0.39 -3.92
C VAL A 266 8.30 -1.87 -3.59
N ILE A 267 7.23 -2.49 -4.08
CA ILE A 267 6.91 -3.90 -3.85
C ILE A 267 8.01 -4.79 -4.42
N ALA A 268 8.41 -4.56 -5.68
CA ALA A 268 9.50 -5.29 -6.32
C ALA A 268 10.79 -5.25 -5.49
N GLY A 269 11.13 -4.07 -4.98
CA GLY A 269 12.30 -3.90 -4.10
C GLY A 269 12.19 -4.66 -2.78
N LEU A 270 11.03 -4.63 -2.14
CA LEU A 270 10.79 -5.30 -0.86
C LEU A 270 10.74 -6.83 -1.02
N VAL A 271 10.10 -7.35 -2.07
CA VAL A 271 10.09 -8.79 -2.38
C VAL A 271 11.51 -9.32 -2.56
N LYS A 272 12.35 -8.61 -3.32
CA LYS A 272 13.76 -8.98 -3.51
C LYS A 272 14.60 -8.95 -2.22
N GLN A 273 14.19 -8.22 -1.20
CA GLN A 273 14.84 -8.24 0.11
C GLN A 273 14.46 -9.49 0.92
N VAL A 274 13.28 -10.04 0.72
CA VAL A 274 12.83 -11.27 1.36
C VAL A 274 13.39 -12.49 0.62
N ASP A 275 13.16 -12.59 -0.70
CA ASP A 275 13.73 -13.63 -1.54
C ASP A 275 14.16 -13.08 -2.91
N ARG A 276 15.47 -13.16 -3.19
CA ARG A 276 16.05 -12.70 -4.46
C ARG A 276 15.71 -13.59 -5.64
N LYS A 277 15.24 -14.82 -5.43
CA LYS A 277 14.88 -15.76 -6.50
C LYS A 277 13.53 -15.39 -7.12
N VAL A 278 12.61 -14.78 -6.38
CA VAL A 278 11.31 -14.37 -6.88
C VAL A 278 11.50 -13.35 -8.01
N THR A 279 10.97 -13.64 -9.19
CA THR A 279 10.93 -12.68 -10.31
C THR A 279 9.98 -11.55 -9.99
N THR A 280 10.38 -10.30 -10.28
CA THR A 280 9.50 -9.14 -10.02
C THR A 280 9.40 -8.29 -11.28
N ARG A 281 8.17 -7.95 -11.68
CA ARG A 281 7.87 -7.06 -12.81
C ARG A 281 7.00 -5.92 -12.33
N SER A 282 7.50 -4.69 -12.42
CA SER A 282 6.73 -3.47 -12.10
C SER A 282 6.15 -2.88 -13.39
N VAL A 283 4.84 -2.73 -13.43
CA VAL A 283 4.11 -2.21 -14.60
C VAL A 283 3.66 -0.79 -14.31
N LEU A 284 4.40 0.18 -14.85
CA LEU A 284 4.31 1.59 -14.49
C LEU A 284 3.56 2.44 -15.52
N GLY A 285 3.62 2.06 -16.78
CA GLY A 285 3.10 2.81 -17.92
C GLY A 285 3.09 1.98 -19.19
N ARG A 286 2.97 2.64 -20.34
CA ARG A 286 2.80 2.01 -21.66
C ARG A 286 3.89 0.99 -21.98
N GLU A 287 5.17 1.39 -21.89
CA GLU A 287 6.32 0.53 -22.23
C GLU A 287 6.30 -0.79 -21.43
N SER A 288 6.13 -0.69 -20.11
CA SER A 288 6.09 -1.88 -19.24
C SER A 288 4.84 -2.75 -19.43
N VAL A 289 3.73 -2.18 -19.91
CA VAL A 289 2.55 -2.95 -20.35
C VAL A 289 2.90 -3.73 -21.62
N GLU A 290 3.52 -3.10 -22.62
CA GLU A 290 3.94 -3.75 -23.87
C GLU A 290 4.93 -4.90 -23.59
N GLU A 291 5.92 -4.71 -22.70
CA GLU A 291 6.85 -5.76 -22.25
C GLU A 291 6.16 -6.98 -21.62
N ILE A 292 5.13 -6.74 -20.76
CA ILE A 292 4.35 -7.84 -20.17
C ILE A 292 3.60 -8.61 -21.26
N LEU A 293 2.98 -7.91 -22.21
CA LEU A 293 2.20 -8.52 -23.29
C LEU A 293 3.09 -9.35 -24.24
N GLU A 294 4.27 -8.86 -24.59
CA GLU A 294 5.24 -9.56 -25.43
C GLU A 294 5.80 -10.81 -24.75
N GLY A 295 6.11 -10.74 -23.45
CA GLY A 295 6.63 -11.87 -22.68
C GLY A 295 5.66 -13.01 -22.45
N THR A 296 4.37 -12.82 -22.78
CA THR A 296 3.31 -13.85 -22.69
C THR A 296 3.05 -14.61 -24.00
N VAL A 297 3.63 -14.14 -25.12
CA VAL A 297 3.47 -14.76 -26.45
C VAL A 297 4.59 -15.77 -26.75
N SER A 298 5.60 -15.85 -25.89
CA SER A 298 6.72 -16.81 -26.00
C SER A 298 6.57 -17.96 -25.00
#